data_3856a6c5d7aa35a056dbbbf111fc4442
#
_entry.id   3856a6c5d7aa35a056dbbbf111fc4442
#
_cell.length_a   1.000
_cell.length_b   1.000
_cell.length_c   1.000
_cell.angle_alpha   90.00
_cell.angle_beta   90.00
_cell.angle_gamma   90.00
#
_symmetry.space_group_name_H-M   'P 1'
#
loop_
_entity.id
_entity.type
_entity.pdbx_description
1 polymer ?
#
loop_
_entity_poly.entity_id
_entity_poly.type
_entity_poly.pdbx_seq_one_letter_code
_entity_poly.pdbx_strand_id
1 'polypeptide(L)'
;MVVKLIATDLNGTLLHQDQGFNQPLLKETLSQLKQRGIRLVLASGNQYAHLKEVFREIWSTDLAVIAENGASIYLGDELVFDGSLTPQQVWMFLSAAAQDEFLRNAYLILVGAQGSYTKVGAPAPLIAAAEKFYDHLQQVMSLETVTDRIKKISVSTAPEQAAALVQHLNQRFAGQLRAHDSGYGVVDVVSLHVGKLPAVQWLAQHWQIPATEIVAFGDGANDVPLLNYVGQSYAMKNAPVDIQAQAKHVTVWDNDRDGVLRTIAALLVAD
;
A
#
# COMPACT_ATOMS: atom_id res chain seq x y z
N MET A 1 -5.94 23.46 14.03
CA MET A 1 -5.88 23.18 12.58
C MET A 1 -7.08 22.31 12.23
N VAL A 2 -7.81 22.63 11.16
CA VAL A 2 -8.98 21.82 10.78
C VAL A 2 -8.50 20.56 10.07
N VAL A 3 -8.71 19.39 10.64
CA VAL A 3 -8.43 18.08 10.02
C VAL A 3 -9.72 17.56 9.39
N LYS A 4 -9.65 17.13 8.13
CA LYS A 4 -10.80 16.54 7.40
C LYS A 4 -10.54 15.13 6.89
N LEU A 5 -9.28 14.77 6.71
CA LEU A 5 -8.86 13.45 6.24
C LEU A 5 -7.63 12.97 6.98
N ILE A 6 -7.66 11.71 7.39
CA ILE A 6 -6.51 11.00 7.95
C ILE A 6 -6.24 9.80 7.04
N ALA A 7 -5.02 9.72 6.49
CA ALA A 7 -4.55 8.58 5.72
C ALA A 7 -3.48 7.83 6.53
N THR A 8 -3.62 6.54 6.69
CA THR A 8 -2.65 5.71 7.41
C THR A 8 -2.20 4.54 6.55
N ASP A 9 -0.89 4.32 6.50
CA ASP A 9 -0.37 3.01 6.13
C ASP A 9 -0.78 1.96 7.15
N LEU A 10 -0.59 0.68 6.81
CA LEU A 10 -1.01 -0.45 7.62
C LEU A 10 0.17 -1.21 8.22
N ASN A 11 0.95 -1.91 7.41
CA ASN A 11 2.05 -2.75 7.88
C ASN A 11 3.18 -1.90 8.47
N GLY A 12 3.53 -2.13 9.74
CA GLY A 12 4.51 -1.29 10.45
C GLY A 12 3.99 0.08 10.89
N THR A 13 2.73 0.40 10.60
CA THR A 13 2.08 1.68 10.92
C THR A 13 0.84 1.48 11.79
N LEU A 14 -0.31 1.14 11.23
CA LEU A 14 -1.54 0.88 12.00
C LEU A 14 -1.57 -0.54 12.57
N LEU A 15 -1.05 -1.52 11.81
CA LEU A 15 -0.99 -2.92 12.23
C LEU A 15 0.24 -3.18 13.10
N HIS A 16 0.08 -4.03 14.10
CA HIS A 16 1.15 -4.58 14.92
C HIS A 16 2.04 -5.55 14.12
N GLN A 17 3.17 -5.97 14.68
CA GLN A 17 4.07 -6.93 14.01
C GLN A 17 3.41 -8.30 13.75
N ASP A 18 2.45 -8.69 14.58
CA ASP A 18 1.65 -9.92 14.40
C ASP A 18 0.51 -9.78 13.38
N GLN A 19 0.44 -8.64 12.67
CA GLN A 19 -0.62 -8.26 11.71
C GLN A 19 -2.00 -8.01 12.38
N GLY A 20 -2.06 -7.98 13.69
CA GLY A 20 -3.23 -7.56 14.46
C GLY A 20 -3.31 -6.04 14.63
N PHE A 21 -4.36 -5.58 15.29
CA PHE A 21 -4.55 -4.18 15.67
C PHE A 21 -5.46 -4.06 16.90
N ASN A 22 -5.42 -2.94 17.59
CA ASN A 22 -6.30 -2.66 18.72
C ASN A 22 -7.72 -2.34 18.25
N GLN A 23 -8.53 -3.39 18.05
CA GLN A 23 -9.88 -3.30 17.51
C GLN A 23 -10.81 -2.39 18.34
N PRO A 24 -10.86 -2.49 19.69
CA PRO A 24 -11.68 -1.58 20.49
C PRO A 24 -11.30 -0.11 20.30
N LEU A 25 -10.00 0.20 20.35
CA LEU A 25 -9.50 1.56 20.19
C LEU A 25 -9.76 2.10 18.78
N LEU A 26 -9.62 1.27 17.73
CA LEU A 26 -9.93 1.68 16.36
C LEU A 26 -11.42 1.95 16.18
N LYS A 27 -12.33 1.11 16.76
CA LYS A 27 -13.78 1.34 16.74
C LYS A 27 -14.15 2.67 17.42
N GLU A 28 -13.54 2.96 18.57
CA GLU A 28 -13.73 4.22 19.27
C GLU A 28 -13.24 5.41 18.42
N THR A 29 -12.02 5.30 17.86
CA THR A 29 -11.44 6.31 16.98
C THR A 29 -12.34 6.60 15.78
N LEU A 30 -12.81 5.56 15.06
CA LEU A 30 -13.74 5.71 13.94
C LEU A 30 -15.02 6.44 14.33
N SER A 31 -15.59 6.13 15.49
CA SER A 31 -16.78 6.81 16.02
C SER A 31 -16.51 8.31 16.25
N GLN A 32 -15.39 8.65 16.89
CA GLN A 32 -14.99 10.04 17.14
C GLN A 32 -14.73 10.82 15.86
N LEU A 33 -14.06 10.19 14.88
CA LEU A 33 -13.79 10.80 13.58
C LEU A 33 -15.09 11.07 12.82
N LYS A 34 -16.02 10.11 12.80
CA LYS A 34 -17.34 10.25 12.16
C LYS A 34 -18.13 11.41 12.75
N GLN A 35 -18.17 11.54 14.07
CA GLN A 35 -18.86 12.65 14.76
C GLN A 35 -18.31 14.03 14.38
N ARG A 36 -17.03 14.11 14.03
CA ARG A 36 -16.35 15.36 13.63
C ARG A 36 -16.31 15.56 12.11
N GLY A 37 -16.87 14.64 11.33
CA GLY A 37 -16.84 14.69 9.87
C GLY A 37 -15.43 14.48 9.28
N ILE A 38 -14.55 13.78 10.00
CA ILE A 38 -13.20 13.45 9.57
C ILE A 38 -13.22 12.05 8.93
N ARG A 39 -12.64 11.93 7.73
CA ARG A 39 -12.56 10.65 7.01
C ARG A 39 -11.27 9.92 7.36
N LEU A 40 -11.36 8.59 7.56
CA LEU A 40 -10.19 7.71 7.66
C LEU A 40 -9.99 6.96 6.35
N VAL A 41 -8.76 6.95 5.86
CA VAL A 41 -8.31 6.21 4.68
C VAL A 41 -7.25 5.20 5.11
N LEU A 42 -7.50 3.93 4.85
CA LEU A 42 -6.53 2.85 5.00
C LEU A 42 -5.75 2.71 3.68
N ALA A 43 -4.43 2.91 3.68
CA ALA A 43 -3.61 2.92 2.48
C ALA A 43 -2.54 1.84 2.54
N SER A 44 -2.66 0.78 1.73
CA SER A 44 -1.80 -0.40 1.81
C SER A 44 -1.31 -0.90 0.46
N GLY A 45 -0.20 -1.65 0.49
CA GLY A 45 0.24 -2.49 -0.62
C GLY A 45 -0.53 -3.81 -0.75
N ASN A 46 -1.31 -4.17 0.27
CA ASN A 46 -2.06 -5.43 0.32
C ASN A 46 -3.27 -5.40 -0.64
N GLN A 47 -3.73 -6.60 -1.04
CA GLN A 47 -4.94 -6.75 -1.84
C GLN A 47 -6.18 -6.33 -1.05
N TYR A 48 -7.16 -5.77 -1.77
CA TYR A 48 -8.44 -5.37 -1.16
C TYR A 48 -9.15 -6.50 -0.43
N ALA A 49 -9.18 -7.72 -1.00
CA ALA A 49 -9.81 -8.88 -0.38
C ALA A 49 -9.14 -9.22 0.96
N HIS A 50 -7.81 -9.19 1.02
CA HIS A 50 -7.05 -9.39 2.25
C HIS A 50 -7.36 -8.30 3.28
N LEU A 51 -7.39 -7.02 2.89
CA LEU A 51 -7.75 -5.92 3.78
C LEU A 51 -9.17 -6.06 4.34
N LYS A 52 -10.11 -6.48 3.50
CA LYS A 52 -11.49 -6.73 3.92
C LYS A 52 -11.57 -7.83 4.99
N GLU A 53 -10.78 -8.89 4.86
CA GLU A 53 -10.71 -9.94 5.87
C GLU A 53 -10.05 -9.46 7.17
N VAL A 54 -8.93 -8.77 7.10
CA VAL A 54 -8.24 -8.20 8.29
C VAL A 54 -9.16 -7.28 9.08
N PHE A 55 -9.89 -6.42 8.40
CA PHE A 55 -10.76 -5.41 9.02
C PHE A 55 -12.25 -5.79 9.08
N ARG A 56 -12.61 -7.06 8.83
CA ARG A 56 -14.01 -7.52 8.73
C ARG A 56 -14.91 -7.06 9.88
N GLU A 57 -14.39 -7.03 11.10
CA GLU A 57 -15.13 -6.67 12.31
C GLU A 57 -15.45 -5.15 12.44
N ILE A 58 -14.77 -4.32 11.63
CA ILE A 58 -14.97 -2.87 11.58
C ILE A 58 -15.36 -2.40 10.17
N TRP A 59 -15.49 -3.34 9.22
CA TRP A 59 -15.79 -3.00 7.84
C TRP A 59 -17.14 -2.28 7.74
N SER A 60 -17.16 -1.17 7.05
CA SER A 60 -18.35 -0.36 6.84
C SER A 60 -18.31 0.35 5.49
N THR A 61 -19.45 0.77 5.00
CA THR A 61 -19.58 1.56 3.75
C THR A 61 -18.94 2.95 3.84
N ASP A 62 -18.63 3.42 5.05
CA ASP A 62 -17.98 4.71 5.29
C ASP A 62 -16.46 4.60 5.22
N LEU A 63 -15.90 3.39 5.18
CA LEU A 63 -14.46 3.17 5.17
C LEU A 63 -13.91 3.36 3.76
N ALA A 64 -12.89 4.19 3.63
CA ALA A 64 -12.14 4.35 2.40
C ALA A 64 -10.85 3.52 2.43
N VAL A 65 -10.60 2.76 1.39
CA VAL A 65 -9.45 1.85 1.29
C VAL A 65 -8.69 2.11 -0.01
N ILE A 66 -7.41 2.36 0.12
CA ILE A 66 -6.44 2.36 -0.97
C ILE A 66 -5.69 1.04 -0.89
N ALA A 67 -5.91 0.18 -1.87
CA ALA A 67 -5.30 -1.15 -1.96
C ALA A 67 -4.27 -1.22 -3.09
N GLU A 68 -3.46 -2.28 -3.09
CA GLU A 68 -2.45 -2.56 -4.12
C GLU A 68 -1.55 -1.35 -4.42
N ASN A 69 -1.09 -0.66 -3.35
CA ASN A 69 -0.27 0.56 -3.44
C ASN A 69 -0.94 1.70 -4.23
N GLY A 70 -2.26 1.79 -4.26
CA GLY A 70 -3.01 2.83 -4.96
C GLY A 70 -3.56 2.41 -6.31
N ALA A 71 -3.40 1.15 -6.71
CA ALA A 71 -4.00 0.63 -7.95
C ALA A 71 -5.51 0.43 -7.84
N SER A 72 -6.04 0.39 -6.62
CA SER A 72 -7.49 0.33 -6.39
C SER A 72 -7.88 1.26 -5.26
N ILE A 73 -8.98 1.99 -5.44
CA ILE A 73 -9.59 2.79 -4.37
C ILE A 73 -11.03 2.32 -4.21
N TYR A 74 -11.37 1.98 -2.98
CA TYR A 74 -12.72 1.55 -2.61
C TYR A 74 -13.34 2.52 -1.59
N LEU A 75 -14.62 2.76 -1.73
CA LEU A 75 -15.48 3.37 -0.72
C LEU A 75 -16.45 2.29 -0.24
N GLY A 76 -16.19 1.75 0.94
CA GLY A 76 -16.82 0.50 1.36
C GLY A 76 -16.50 -0.63 0.38
N ASP A 77 -17.52 -1.17 -0.28
CA ASP A 77 -17.39 -2.24 -1.27
C ASP A 77 -17.39 -1.75 -2.73
N GLU A 78 -17.54 -0.44 -2.95
CA GLU A 78 -17.56 0.14 -4.29
C GLU A 78 -16.14 0.48 -4.76
N LEU A 79 -15.70 -0.12 -5.88
CA LEU A 79 -14.48 0.25 -6.57
C LEU A 79 -14.69 1.57 -7.32
N VAL A 80 -14.12 2.68 -6.80
CA VAL A 80 -14.29 4.03 -7.37
C VAL A 80 -13.11 4.46 -8.26
N PHE A 81 -11.96 3.79 -8.13
CA PHE A 81 -10.80 4.01 -9.00
C PHE A 81 -10.13 2.67 -9.32
N ASP A 82 -9.86 2.44 -10.59
CA ASP A 82 -9.15 1.27 -11.12
C ASP A 82 -7.91 1.69 -11.91
N GLY A 83 -6.75 1.58 -11.26
CA GLY A 83 -5.43 1.86 -11.84
C GLY A 83 -4.71 0.62 -12.35
N SER A 84 -5.44 -0.43 -12.77
CA SER A 84 -4.86 -1.65 -13.32
C SER A 84 -3.87 -1.37 -14.45
N LEU A 85 -2.84 -2.20 -14.53
CA LEU A 85 -1.93 -2.23 -15.67
C LEU A 85 -2.71 -2.63 -16.93
N THR A 86 -2.43 -1.97 -18.03
CA THR A 86 -2.97 -2.41 -19.33
C THR A 86 -2.34 -3.75 -19.73
N PRO A 87 -3.04 -4.59 -20.54
CA PRO A 87 -2.45 -5.82 -21.05
C PRO A 87 -1.11 -5.60 -21.77
N GLN A 88 -0.97 -4.46 -22.47
CA GLN A 88 0.28 -4.08 -23.13
C GLN A 88 1.40 -3.80 -22.13
N GLN A 89 1.12 -3.15 -21.00
CA GLN A 89 2.11 -2.90 -19.94
C GLN A 89 2.56 -4.21 -19.26
N VAL A 90 1.63 -5.13 -19.00
CA VAL A 90 1.94 -6.45 -18.45
C VAL A 90 2.82 -7.22 -19.42
N TRP A 91 2.43 -7.30 -20.70
CA TRP A 91 3.22 -7.98 -21.72
C TRP A 91 4.62 -7.38 -21.89
N MET A 92 4.71 -6.05 -21.93
CA MET A 92 5.97 -5.32 -22.02
C MET A 92 6.91 -5.67 -20.86
N PHE A 93 6.38 -5.69 -19.63
CA PHE A 93 7.17 -6.05 -18.45
C PHE A 93 7.64 -7.50 -18.51
N LEU A 94 6.75 -8.46 -18.78
CA LEU A 94 7.08 -9.89 -18.82
C LEU A 94 8.11 -10.19 -19.94
N SER A 95 7.95 -9.59 -21.11
CA SER A 95 8.89 -9.74 -22.22
C SER A 95 10.27 -9.18 -21.90
N ALA A 96 10.32 -8.05 -21.21
CA ALA A 96 11.57 -7.46 -20.75
C ALA A 96 12.23 -8.31 -19.63
N ALA A 97 11.43 -8.80 -18.69
CA ALA A 97 11.89 -9.60 -17.55
C ALA A 97 12.58 -10.90 -18.01
N ALA A 98 12.11 -11.51 -19.09
CA ALA A 98 12.69 -12.74 -19.64
C ALA A 98 14.16 -12.57 -20.10
N GLN A 99 14.60 -11.34 -20.38
CA GLN A 99 15.94 -11.01 -20.89
C GLN A 99 16.77 -10.18 -19.90
N ASP A 100 16.18 -9.81 -18.75
CA ASP A 100 16.80 -8.91 -17.79
C ASP A 100 17.63 -9.67 -16.75
N GLU A 101 18.91 -9.32 -16.61
CA GLU A 101 19.81 -9.99 -15.66
C GLU A 101 19.41 -9.76 -14.20
N PHE A 102 18.85 -8.61 -13.87
CA PHE A 102 18.34 -8.31 -12.53
C PHE A 102 17.13 -9.17 -12.18
N LEU A 103 16.35 -9.60 -13.18
CA LEU A 103 15.12 -10.38 -13.00
C LEU A 103 15.32 -11.90 -13.23
N ARG A 104 16.50 -12.33 -13.65
CA ARG A 104 16.80 -13.73 -13.99
C ARG A 104 16.47 -14.72 -12.86
N ASN A 105 16.72 -14.32 -11.60
CA ASN A 105 16.48 -15.13 -10.42
C ASN A 105 15.29 -14.62 -9.56
N ALA A 106 14.57 -13.63 -10.07
CA ALA A 106 13.42 -13.06 -9.38
C ALA A 106 12.16 -13.91 -9.64
N TYR A 107 11.31 -14.00 -8.65
CA TYR A 107 9.98 -14.60 -8.81
C TYR A 107 8.95 -13.50 -9.00
N LEU A 108 8.14 -13.69 -10.02
CA LEU A 108 7.09 -12.75 -10.36
C LEU A 108 5.74 -13.26 -9.89
N ILE A 109 4.97 -12.36 -9.29
CA ILE A 109 3.57 -12.58 -8.96
C ILE A 109 2.76 -11.49 -9.66
N LEU A 110 1.87 -11.88 -10.57
CA LEU A 110 0.86 -10.97 -11.10
C LEU A 110 -0.28 -10.91 -10.10
N VAL A 111 -0.51 -9.76 -9.51
CA VAL A 111 -1.59 -9.52 -8.55
C VAL A 111 -2.77 -8.91 -9.29
N GLY A 112 -3.82 -9.69 -9.44
CA GLY A 112 -5.00 -9.34 -10.20
C GLY A 112 -6.21 -9.01 -9.34
N ALA A 113 -7.30 -8.64 -9.98
CA ALA A 113 -8.58 -8.33 -9.32
C ALA A 113 -9.30 -9.59 -8.80
N GLN A 114 -9.04 -10.76 -9.40
CA GLN A 114 -9.69 -12.03 -9.06
C GLN A 114 -8.76 -13.02 -8.36
N GLY A 115 -7.45 -12.78 -8.38
CA GLY A 115 -6.46 -13.65 -7.75
C GLY A 115 -5.03 -13.20 -8.00
N SER A 116 -4.10 -14.01 -7.54
CA SER A 116 -2.68 -13.80 -7.75
C SER A 116 -2.08 -14.98 -8.50
N TYR A 117 -1.12 -14.72 -9.37
CA TYR A 117 -0.61 -15.72 -10.31
C TYR A 117 0.91 -15.75 -10.30
N THR A 118 1.50 -16.91 -10.12
CA THR A 118 2.93 -17.14 -10.26
C THR A 118 3.21 -18.31 -11.18
N LYS A 119 4.44 -18.41 -11.69
CA LYS A 119 4.80 -19.50 -12.59
C LYS A 119 5.00 -20.80 -11.80
N VAL A 120 4.55 -21.92 -12.38
CA VAL A 120 4.84 -23.28 -11.87
C VAL A 120 6.35 -23.48 -11.67
N GLY A 121 6.72 -24.11 -10.56
CA GLY A 121 8.11 -24.36 -10.20
C GLY A 121 8.74 -23.30 -9.27
N ALA A 122 7.96 -22.34 -8.79
CA ALA A 122 8.41 -21.47 -7.70
C ALA A 122 8.71 -22.30 -6.43
N PRO A 123 9.78 -21.97 -5.67
CA PRO A 123 10.15 -22.71 -4.46
C PRO A 123 9.03 -22.71 -3.41
N ALA A 124 8.80 -23.84 -2.78
CA ALA A 124 7.76 -24.00 -1.76
C ALA A 124 7.84 -22.94 -0.62
N PRO A 125 9.02 -22.57 -0.09
CA PRO A 125 9.11 -21.50 0.91
C PRO A 125 8.63 -20.13 0.40
N LEU A 126 8.85 -19.83 -0.88
CA LEU A 126 8.37 -18.59 -1.50
C LEU A 126 6.85 -18.60 -1.63
N ILE A 127 6.27 -19.72 -2.08
CA ILE A 127 4.82 -19.90 -2.17
C ILE A 127 4.19 -19.70 -0.78
N ALA A 128 4.70 -20.40 0.25
CA ALA A 128 4.20 -20.27 1.61
C ALA A 128 4.32 -18.85 2.20
N ALA A 129 5.38 -18.11 1.82
CA ALA A 129 5.52 -16.71 2.21
C ALA A 129 4.52 -15.82 1.46
N ALA A 130 4.32 -16.06 0.18
CA ALA A 130 3.41 -15.30 -0.66
C ALA A 130 1.93 -15.50 -0.27
N GLU A 131 1.52 -16.73 0.09
CA GLU A 131 0.17 -17.06 0.52
C GLU A 131 -0.30 -16.30 1.77
N LYS A 132 0.63 -15.72 2.54
CA LYS A 132 0.29 -14.84 3.68
C LYS A 132 -0.24 -13.47 3.26
N PHE A 133 0.07 -13.04 2.04
CA PHE A 133 -0.22 -11.68 1.56
C PHE A 133 -1.07 -11.66 0.29
N TYR A 134 -1.12 -12.76 -0.44
CA TYR A 134 -1.82 -12.86 -1.73
C TYR A 134 -2.90 -13.93 -1.67
N ASP A 135 -4.15 -13.48 -1.69
CA ASP A 135 -5.29 -14.37 -1.74
C ASP A 135 -5.35 -15.12 -3.09
N HIS A 136 -5.79 -16.38 -3.04
CA HIS A 136 -5.98 -17.22 -4.23
C HIS A 136 -4.73 -17.28 -5.13
N LEU A 137 -3.56 -17.49 -4.54
CA LEU A 137 -2.33 -17.66 -5.32
C LEU A 137 -2.39 -18.93 -6.17
N GLN A 138 -2.37 -18.75 -7.48
CA GLN A 138 -2.44 -19.80 -8.49
C GLN A 138 -1.08 -19.97 -9.17
N GLN A 139 -0.67 -21.22 -9.37
CA GLN A 139 0.50 -21.53 -10.19
C GLN A 139 0.05 -21.80 -11.63
N VAL A 140 0.59 -21.02 -12.58
CA VAL A 140 0.28 -21.12 -14.01
C VAL A 140 1.51 -21.50 -14.82
N MET A 141 1.31 -22.15 -15.98
CA MET A 141 2.43 -22.54 -16.85
C MET A 141 3.13 -21.33 -17.47
N SER A 142 2.38 -20.28 -17.79
CA SER A 142 2.91 -19.00 -18.30
C SER A 142 2.10 -17.83 -17.73
N LEU A 143 2.78 -16.79 -17.23
CA LEU A 143 2.16 -15.56 -16.78
C LEU A 143 1.53 -14.76 -17.92
N GLU A 144 1.98 -14.95 -19.17
CA GLU A 144 1.45 -14.29 -20.37
C GLU A 144 0.04 -14.76 -20.72
N THR A 145 -0.40 -15.92 -20.19
CA THR A 145 -1.76 -16.46 -20.40
C THR A 145 -2.79 -15.95 -19.40
N VAL A 146 -2.36 -15.17 -18.42
CA VAL A 146 -3.26 -14.59 -17.40
C VAL A 146 -4.11 -13.48 -18.03
N THR A 147 -5.42 -13.59 -17.93
CA THR A 147 -6.38 -12.63 -18.50
C THR A 147 -7.04 -11.73 -17.46
N ASP A 148 -6.67 -11.85 -16.18
CA ASP A 148 -7.19 -11.01 -15.11
C ASP A 148 -6.72 -9.55 -15.25
N ARG A 149 -7.43 -8.62 -14.64
CA ARG A 149 -7.03 -7.21 -14.54
C ARG A 149 -5.91 -7.07 -13.50
N ILE A 150 -4.68 -6.94 -13.98
CA ILE A 150 -3.49 -6.91 -13.13
C ILE A 150 -3.34 -5.54 -12.49
N LYS A 151 -3.33 -5.51 -11.16
CA LYS A 151 -3.18 -4.32 -10.33
C LYS A 151 -1.72 -3.94 -10.14
N LYS A 152 -0.88 -4.94 -9.92
CA LYS A 152 0.57 -4.79 -9.76
C LYS A 152 1.29 -6.07 -10.17
N ILE A 153 2.58 -5.94 -10.43
CA ILE A 153 3.50 -7.07 -10.59
C ILE A 153 4.46 -7.02 -9.40
N SER A 154 4.42 -8.03 -8.54
CA SER A 154 5.35 -8.14 -7.42
C SER A 154 6.56 -8.96 -7.84
N VAL A 155 7.73 -8.39 -7.62
CA VAL A 155 9.03 -8.97 -7.95
C VAL A 155 9.74 -9.34 -6.65
N SER A 156 9.95 -10.62 -6.39
CA SER A 156 10.68 -11.10 -5.22
C SER A 156 12.19 -11.07 -5.49
N THR A 157 12.95 -10.45 -4.59
CA THR A 157 14.41 -10.35 -4.65
C THR A 157 15.04 -10.48 -3.27
N ALA A 158 16.36 -10.49 -3.15
CA ALA A 158 17.03 -10.38 -1.86
C ALA A 158 16.80 -8.96 -1.29
N PRO A 159 16.50 -8.80 0.01
CA PRO A 159 16.18 -7.50 0.59
C PRO A 159 17.23 -6.43 0.32
N GLU A 160 18.51 -6.78 0.36
CA GLU A 160 19.64 -5.87 0.08
C GLU A 160 19.73 -5.42 -1.39
N GLN A 161 19.04 -6.10 -2.30
CA GLN A 161 19.00 -5.78 -3.73
C GLN A 161 17.75 -4.96 -4.11
N ALA A 162 16.77 -4.83 -3.22
CA ALA A 162 15.50 -4.20 -3.53
C ALA A 162 15.67 -2.74 -4.03
N ALA A 163 16.49 -1.94 -3.35
CA ALA A 163 16.73 -0.55 -3.75
C ALA A 163 17.38 -0.43 -5.15
N ALA A 164 18.36 -1.29 -5.47
CA ALA A 164 19.00 -1.32 -6.78
C ALA A 164 18.02 -1.76 -7.87
N LEU A 165 17.18 -2.77 -7.57
CA LEU A 165 16.13 -3.23 -8.48
C LEU A 165 15.10 -2.14 -8.76
N VAL A 166 14.64 -1.41 -7.73
CA VAL A 166 13.73 -0.27 -7.89
C VAL A 166 14.33 0.78 -8.85
N GLN A 167 15.59 1.16 -8.63
CA GLN A 167 16.27 2.12 -9.48
C GLN A 167 16.36 1.61 -10.93
N HIS A 168 16.78 0.36 -11.13
CA HIS A 168 16.88 -0.28 -12.43
C HIS A 168 15.54 -0.29 -13.19
N LEU A 169 14.47 -0.76 -12.54
CA LEU A 169 13.14 -0.84 -13.13
C LEU A 169 12.56 0.54 -13.47
N ASN A 170 12.75 1.54 -12.59
CA ASN A 170 12.30 2.90 -12.85
C ASN A 170 13.05 3.57 -14.03
N GLN A 171 14.31 3.23 -14.24
CA GLN A 171 15.06 3.69 -15.41
C GLN A 171 14.61 2.96 -16.68
N ARG A 172 14.47 1.63 -16.62
CA ARG A 172 14.10 0.79 -17.77
C ARG A 172 12.71 1.08 -18.29
N PHE A 173 11.76 1.31 -17.41
CA PHE A 173 10.35 1.55 -17.74
C PHE A 173 9.93 3.01 -17.52
N ALA A 174 10.88 3.95 -17.60
CA ALA A 174 10.61 5.37 -17.39
C ALA A 174 9.44 5.86 -18.28
N GLY A 175 8.53 6.59 -17.67
CA GLY A 175 7.35 7.14 -18.36
C GLY A 175 6.22 6.13 -18.62
N GLN A 176 6.36 4.86 -18.22
CA GLN A 176 5.34 3.83 -18.47
C GLN A 176 4.90 3.10 -17.19
N LEU A 177 5.87 2.71 -16.36
CA LEU A 177 5.64 1.99 -15.11
C LEU A 177 6.39 2.68 -13.97
N ARG A 178 5.99 2.36 -12.74
CA ARG A 178 6.67 2.78 -11.52
C ARG A 178 6.96 1.55 -10.67
N ALA A 179 8.20 1.41 -10.21
CA ALA A 179 8.61 0.43 -9.23
C ALA A 179 8.83 1.10 -7.88
N HIS A 180 8.48 0.43 -6.79
CA HIS A 180 8.79 0.86 -5.42
C HIS A 180 9.05 -0.35 -4.53
N ASP A 181 9.82 -0.13 -3.48
CA ASP A 181 10.10 -1.13 -2.46
C ASP A 181 8.87 -1.28 -1.55
N SER A 182 8.37 -2.49 -1.43
CA SER A 182 7.24 -2.86 -0.55
C SER A 182 7.70 -3.57 0.72
N GLY A 183 9.00 -3.62 0.97
CA GLY A 183 9.61 -4.28 2.11
C GLY A 183 9.84 -5.78 1.89
N TYR A 184 10.57 -6.40 2.80
CA TYR A 184 10.82 -7.85 2.85
C TYR A 184 11.39 -8.46 1.55
N GLY A 185 12.10 -7.66 0.74
CA GLY A 185 12.62 -8.12 -0.55
C GLY A 185 11.57 -8.21 -1.65
N VAL A 186 10.49 -7.44 -1.55
CA VAL A 186 9.46 -7.34 -2.58
C VAL A 186 9.48 -5.96 -3.21
N VAL A 187 9.61 -5.91 -4.53
CA VAL A 187 9.47 -4.70 -5.33
C VAL A 187 8.18 -4.79 -6.12
N ASP A 188 7.28 -3.85 -5.89
CA ASP A 188 6.01 -3.76 -6.61
C ASP A 188 6.15 -2.82 -7.82
N VAL A 189 5.67 -3.29 -8.97
CA VAL A 189 5.61 -2.54 -10.23
C VAL A 189 4.14 -2.27 -10.56
N VAL A 190 3.81 -1.00 -10.72
CA VAL A 190 2.45 -0.49 -10.95
C VAL A 190 2.43 0.46 -12.15
N SER A 191 1.25 0.86 -12.58
CA SER A 191 1.10 1.92 -13.58
C SER A 191 1.73 3.23 -13.08
N LEU A 192 2.27 4.06 -13.99
CA LEU A 192 3.04 5.27 -13.68
C LEU A 192 2.31 6.23 -12.71
N HIS A 193 0.99 6.34 -12.86
CA HIS A 193 0.18 7.27 -12.06
C HIS A 193 -0.44 6.63 -10.81
N VAL A 194 -0.03 5.41 -10.49
CA VAL A 194 -0.47 4.68 -9.29
C VAL A 194 0.54 4.88 -8.16
N GLY A 195 0.02 5.04 -6.95
CA GLY A 195 0.81 5.22 -5.73
C GLY A 195 -0.07 5.70 -4.58
N LYS A 196 0.39 5.58 -3.34
CA LYS A 196 -0.37 6.07 -2.18
C LYS A 196 -0.67 7.57 -2.28
N LEU A 197 0.31 8.39 -2.67
CA LEU A 197 0.09 9.83 -2.87
C LEU A 197 -0.95 10.12 -3.97
N PRO A 198 -0.83 9.63 -5.22
CA PRO A 198 -1.87 9.85 -6.23
C PRO A 198 -3.26 9.40 -5.79
N ALA A 199 -3.37 8.28 -5.07
CA ALA A 199 -4.64 7.78 -4.57
C ALA A 199 -5.26 8.70 -3.49
N VAL A 200 -4.45 9.18 -2.54
CA VAL A 200 -4.91 10.17 -1.55
C VAL A 200 -5.29 11.49 -2.21
N GLN A 201 -4.53 11.94 -3.22
CA GLN A 201 -4.87 13.13 -4.01
C GLN A 201 -6.19 12.98 -4.74
N TRP A 202 -6.46 11.80 -5.34
CA TRP A 202 -7.72 11.49 -5.99
C TRP A 202 -8.90 11.57 -5.00
N LEU A 203 -8.78 10.95 -3.82
CA LEU A 203 -9.79 11.03 -2.76
C LEU A 203 -9.97 12.45 -2.23
N ALA A 204 -8.89 13.19 -2.01
CA ALA A 204 -8.92 14.56 -1.54
C ALA A 204 -9.63 15.48 -2.56
N GLN A 205 -9.38 15.32 -3.84
CA GLN A 205 -10.09 16.03 -4.91
C GLN A 205 -11.58 15.64 -4.95
N HIS A 206 -11.90 14.36 -4.87
CA HIS A 206 -13.27 13.83 -4.86
C HIS A 206 -14.08 14.41 -3.69
N TRP A 207 -13.46 14.60 -2.53
CA TRP A 207 -14.10 15.17 -1.34
C TRP A 207 -13.87 16.67 -1.14
N GLN A 208 -13.15 17.33 -2.07
CA GLN A 208 -12.82 18.75 -2.01
C GLN A 208 -12.06 19.13 -0.72
N ILE A 209 -11.12 18.29 -0.29
CA ILE A 209 -10.29 18.47 0.90
C ILE A 209 -8.90 18.96 0.47
N PRO A 210 -8.44 20.14 0.90
CA PRO A 210 -7.11 20.61 0.57
C PRO A 210 -6.03 19.84 1.34
N ALA A 211 -4.82 19.75 0.77
CA ALA A 211 -3.70 19.03 1.40
C ALA A 211 -3.39 19.51 2.83
N THR A 212 -3.64 20.78 3.13
CA THR A 212 -3.44 21.40 4.45
C THR A 212 -4.36 20.85 5.54
N GLU A 213 -5.46 20.19 5.18
CA GLU A 213 -6.43 19.56 6.09
C GLU A 213 -6.27 18.04 6.15
N ILE A 214 -5.17 17.51 5.59
CA ILE A 214 -4.86 16.07 5.57
C ILE A 214 -3.76 15.78 6.58
N VAL A 215 -3.96 14.71 7.35
CA VAL A 215 -2.94 14.08 8.20
C VAL A 215 -2.55 12.75 7.57
N ALA A 216 -1.26 12.40 7.53
CA ALA A 216 -0.81 11.09 7.05
C ALA A 216 0.15 10.43 8.03
N PHE A 217 0.08 9.08 8.09
CA PHE A 217 0.96 8.21 8.86
C PHE A 217 1.60 7.19 7.94
N GLY A 218 2.89 6.89 8.17
CA GLY A 218 3.62 5.88 7.41
C GLY A 218 4.96 5.54 8.04
N ASP A 219 5.58 4.44 7.59
CA ASP A 219 6.88 3.98 8.06
C ASP A 219 7.85 3.56 6.94
N GLY A 220 7.35 3.47 5.70
CA GLY A 220 8.09 2.96 4.57
C GLY A 220 8.42 4.00 3.48
N ALA A 221 9.31 3.62 2.56
CA ALA A 221 9.72 4.47 1.44
C ALA A 221 8.56 4.82 0.49
N ASN A 222 7.56 3.93 0.36
CA ASN A 222 6.35 4.16 -0.42
C ASN A 222 5.40 5.22 0.19
N ASP A 223 5.59 5.57 1.47
CA ASP A 223 4.83 6.62 2.17
C ASP A 223 5.46 8.00 2.01
N VAL A 224 6.77 8.09 1.79
CA VAL A 224 7.52 9.35 1.75
C VAL A 224 6.87 10.42 0.85
N PRO A 225 6.45 10.11 -0.39
CA PRO A 225 5.78 11.11 -1.22
C PRO A 225 4.51 11.69 -0.58
N LEU A 226 3.73 10.84 0.12
CA LEU A 226 2.51 11.24 0.83
C LEU A 226 2.84 12.08 2.07
N LEU A 227 3.82 11.66 2.88
CA LEU A 227 4.27 12.38 4.08
C LEU A 227 4.77 13.79 3.76
N ASN A 228 5.45 13.96 2.61
CA ASN A 228 5.91 15.27 2.15
C ASN A 228 4.80 16.18 1.61
N TYR A 229 3.69 15.60 1.14
CA TYR A 229 2.61 16.35 0.49
C TYR A 229 1.59 16.95 1.47
N VAL A 230 1.23 16.22 2.54
CA VAL A 230 0.11 16.57 3.42
C VAL A 230 0.42 17.71 4.39
N GLY A 231 -0.64 18.30 4.95
CA GLY A 231 -0.55 19.39 5.94
C GLY A 231 0.17 18.99 7.21
N GLN A 232 -0.11 17.76 7.73
CA GLN A 232 0.57 17.16 8.86
C GLN A 232 0.97 15.73 8.51
N SER A 233 2.22 15.36 8.78
CA SER A 233 2.71 14.01 8.54
C SER A 233 3.44 13.47 9.75
N TYR A 234 3.22 12.20 10.01
CA TYR A 234 3.81 11.45 11.11
C TYR A 234 4.52 10.21 10.57
N ALA A 235 5.83 10.17 10.67
CA ALA A 235 6.55 8.91 10.55
C ALA A 235 6.38 8.12 11.83
N MET A 236 6.27 6.80 11.72
CA MET A 236 6.19 5.94 12.90
C MET A 236 7.52 5.91 13.65
N LYS A 237 7.46 5.75 14.98
CA LYS A 237 8.66 5.64 15.81
C LYS A 237 9.56 4.45 15.45
N ASN A 238 8.97 3.38 14.95
CA ASN A 238 9.66 2.19 14.44
C ASN A 238 10.17 2.34 13.00
N ALA A 239 9.84 3.44 12.30
CA ALA A 239 10.34 3.69 10.95
C ALA A 239 11.87 3.90 10.93
N PRO A 240 12.56 3.57 9.83
CA PRO A 240 13.95 3.94 9.60
C PRO A 240 14.20 5.45 9.78
N VAL A 241 15.39 5.84 10.26
CA VAL A 241 15.70 7.24 10.59
C VAL A 241 15.60 8.16 9.36
N ASP A 242 15.95 7.68 8.20
CA ASP A 242 15.83 8.41 6.92
C ASP A 242 14.36 8.66 6.55
N ILE A 243 13.45 7.74 6.85
CA ILE A 243 12.00 7.94 6.69
C ILE A 243 11.47 8.92 7.73
N GLN A 244 11.91 8.79 9.01
CA GLN A 244 11.51 9.74 10.05
C GLN A 244 11.89 11.18 9.70
N ALA A 245 13.04 11.39 9.07
CA ALA A 245 13.51 12.71 8.61
C ALA A 245 12.65 13.33 7.48
N GLN A 246 11.82 12.54 6.81
CA GLN A 246 10.93 13.01 5.73
C GLN A 246 9.57 13.49 6.24
N ALA A 247 9.19 13.17 7.46
CA ALA A 247 7.92 13.59 8.03
C ALA A 247 8.08 14.86 8.89
N LYS A 248 6.99 15.59 9.08
CA LYS A 248 6.95 16.77 9.96
C LYS A 248 7.06 16.40 11.43
N HIS A 249 6.59 15.21 11.78
CA HIS A 249 6.60 14.69 13.15
C HIS A 249 6.94 13.19 13.16
N VAL A 250 7.36 12.71 14.32
CA VAL A 250 7.52 11.29 14.62
C VAL A 250 6.54 10.92 15.72
N THR A 251 5.86 9.78 15.61
CA THR A 251 4.93 9.32 16.66
C THR A 251 5.66 9.02 17.95
N VAL A 252 5.03 9.28 19.09
CA VAL A 252 5.61 8.99 20.42
C VAL A 252 5.73 7.47 20.64
N TRP A 253 4.77 6.70 20.13
CA TRP A 253 4.68 5.25 20.24
C TRP A 253 4.90 4.59 18.89
N ASP A 254 5.46 3.39 18.90
CA ASP A 254 5.57 2.51 17.75
C ASP A 254 4.21 1.88 17.36
N ASN A 255 4.21 1.10 16.30
CA ASN A 255 3.00 0.42 15.83
C ASN A 255 2.46 -0.60 16.85
N ASP A 256 3.33 -1.34 17.57
CA ASP A 256 2.91 -2.34 18.57
C ASP A 256 2.26 -1.72 19.81
N ARG A 257 2.39 -0.40 19.97
CA ARG A 257 1.79 0.38 21.05
C ARG A 257 0.71 1.34 20.57
N ASP A 258 0.05 1.02 19.47
CA ASP A 258 -1.06 1.80 18.89
C ASP A 258 -0.67 3.24 18.51
N GLY A 259 0.55 3.47 18.01
CA GLY A 259 1.10 4.80 17.78
C GLY A 259 0.21 5.71 16.95
N VAL A 260 -0.42 5.19 15.89
CA VAL A 260 -1.36 5.94 15.04
C VAL A 260 -2.60 6.37 15.86
N LEU A 261 -3.28 5.42 16.50
CA LEU A 261 -4.54 5.67 17.20
C LEU A 261 -4.38 6.64 18.37
N ARG A 262 -3.27 6.48 19.13
CA ARG A 262 -2.93 7.41 20.23
C ARG A 262 -2.60 8.81 19.73
N THR A 263 -1.92 8.92 18.59
CA THR A 263 -1.62 10.23 17.99
C THR A 263 -2.91 10.89 17.49
N ILE A 264 -3.80 10.14 16.85
CA ILE A 264 -5.12 10.63 16.43
C ILE A 264 -5.90 11.13 17.66
N ALA A 265 -5.96 10.35 18.73
CA ALA A 265 -6.66 10.76 19.96
C ALA A 265 -6.10 12.08 20.53
N ALA A 266 -4.77 12.26 20.53
CA ALA A 266 -4.14 13.51 20.96
C ALA A 266 -4.50 14.70 20.06
N LEU A 267 -4.54 14.50 18.73
CA LEU A 267 -4.96 15.53 17.78
C LEU A 267 -6.41 15.97 17.99
N LEU A 268 -7.31 15.01 18.29
CA LEU A 268 -8.73 15.28 18.53
C LEU A 268 -9.00 16.03 19.84
N VAL A 269 -8.09 16.01 20.79
CA VAL A 269 -8.20 16.76 22.07
C VAL A 269 -7.65 18.18 21.92
N ALA A 270 -6.72 18.40 21.01
CA ALA A 270 -6.07 19.69 20.81
C ALA A 270 -6.87 20.68 19.94
N ASP A 271 -7.89 20.21 19.23
CA ASP A 271 -8.89 21.01 18.47
C ASP A 271 -10.12 21.32 19.34
#